data_ae9a9eb75a634e3203ad745cb5ec8eee
#
_entry.id   ae9a9eb75a634e3203ad745cb5ec8eee
#
_cell.length_a   1.000
_cell.length_b   1.000
_cell.length_c   1.000
_cell.angle_alpha   90.00
_cell.angle_beta   90.00
_cell.angle_gamma   90.00
#
_symmetry.space_group_name_H-M   'P 1'
#
loop_
_entity.id
_entity.type
_entity.pdbx_description
1 polymer ?
#
loop_
_entity_poly.entity_id
_entity_poly.type
_entity_poly.pdbx_seq_one_letter_code
_entity_poly.pdbx_strand_id
1 'polypeptide(L)'
;MSRQQVSRQHYSAESFNFQDSIGYLVKRTQRLMHDRIEAVFASQGITFQQWVVLMNLRDEVATTTAGLCQELRHDSGAMTRLIDQLDERGFIGRRRQEADRRIVDLELTSSGRKMVDSLIPLAVETLNGALSGFTKAEVQQMQGLLRKIIARVGELNAEAESASEKAQA
;
A
#
# COMPACT_ATOMS: atom_id res chain seq x y z
N MET A 1 -27.11 16.36 -30.33
CA MET A 1 -25.96 15.55 -29.91
C MET A 1 -26.31 14.88 -28.57
N SER A 2 -26.73 13.62 -28.62
CA SER A 2 -27.19 12.86 -27.45
C SER A 2 -26.01 12.57 -26.51
N ARG A 3 -26.06 13.13 -25.30
CA ARG A 3 -25.18 12.66 -24.19
C ARG A 3 -25.51 11.20 -23.96
N GLN A 4 -24.63 10.29 -24.35
CA GLN A 4 -24.69 8.90 -23.88
C GLN A 4 -24.70 8.91 -22.35
N GLN A 5 -25.84 8.56 -21.80
CA GLN A 5 -25.96 8.26 -20.36
C GLN A 5 -25.07 7.04 -20.10
N VAL A 6 -23.86 7.28 -19.57
CA VAL A 6 -22.99 6.21 -19.09
C VAL A 6 -23.78 5.48 -18.00
N SER A 7 -24.20 4.26 -18.27
CA SER A 7 -24.85 3.39 -17.29
C SER A 7 -23.95 3.35 -16.05
N ARG A 8 -24.48 3.74 -14.89
CA ARG A 8 -23.76 3.71 -13.60
C ARG A 8 -23.63 2.28 -13.06
N GLN A 9 -24.28 1.32 -13.69
CA GLN A 9 -24.34 -0.07 -13.22
C GLN A 9 -23.41 -0.94 -14.07
N HIS A 10 -22.31 -1.38 -13.47
CA HIS A 10 -21.31 -2.23 -14.12
C HIS A 10 -21.52 -3.73 -13.82
N TYR A 11 -22.31 -4.07 -12.81
CA TYR A 11 -22.67 -5.43 -12.41
C TYR A 11 -24.17 -5.52 -12.21
N SER A 12 -24.76 -6.67 -12.59
CA SER A 12 -26.14 -7.04 -12.24
C SER A 12 -26.14 -8.34 -11.46
N ALA A 13 -27.14 -8.56 -10.61
CA ALA A 13 -27.23 -9.80 -9.83
C ALA A 13 -27.36 -11.05 -10.73
N GLU A 14 -28.05 -10.91 -11.87
CA GLU A 14 -28.29 -12.01 -12.80
C GLU A 14 -27.02 -12.44 -13.55
N SER A 15 -26.10 -11.51 -13.81
CA SER A 15 -24.87 -11.76 -14.60
C SER A 15 -23.59 -11.70 -13.78
N PHE A 16 -23.69 -11.58 -12.45
CA PHE A 16 -22.51 -11.43 -11.61
C PHE A 16 -21.63 -12.67 -11.61
N ASN A 17 -20.41 -12.51 -12.13
CA ASN A 17 -19.36 -13.52 -12.02
C ASN A 17 -18.31 -13.02 -11.00
N PHE A 18 -18.19 -13.73 -9.89
CA PHE A 18 -17.26 -13.38 -8.82
C PHE A 18 -15.80 -13.33 -9.30
N GLN A 19 -15.39 -14.29 -10.14
CA GLN A 19 -14.00 -14.40 -10.61
C GLN A 19 -13.62 -13.28 -11.59
N ASP A 20 -14.59 -12.69 -12.27
CA ASP A 20 -14.40 -11.55 -13.20
C ASP A 20 -14.61 -10.19 -12.50
N SER A 21 -14.98 -10.21 -11.23
CA SER A 21 -15.16 -8.95 -10.50
C SER A 21 -13.82 -8.25 -10.26
N ILE A 22 -13.83 -6.92 -10.37
CA ILE A 22 -12.62 -6.09 -10.14
C ILE A 22 -12.04 -6.35 -8.75
N GLY A 23 -12.88 -6.51 -7.72
CA GLY A 23 -12.41 -6.79 -6.36
C GLY A 23 -11.62 -8.10 -6.27
N TYR A 24 -12.13 -9.17 -6.91
CA TYR A 24 -11.43 -10.45 -6.94
C TYR A 24 -10.12 -10.38 -7.74
N LEU A 25 -10.15 -9.77 -8.92
CA LEU A 25 -8.96 -9.64 -9.79
C LEU A 25 -7.86 -8.82 -9.10
N VAL A 26 -8.20 -7.70 -8.48
CA VAL A 26 -7.25 -6.87 -7.72
C VAL A 26 -6.65 -7.65 -6.55
N LYS A 27 -7.49 -8.34 -5.75
CA LYS A 27 -7.01 -9.16 -4.62
C LYS A 27 -6.09 -10.29 -5.08
N ARG A 28 -6.46 -10.98 -6.16
CA ARG A 28 -5.65 -12.09 -6.73
C ARG A 28 -4.31 -11.59 -7.26
N THR A 29 -4.32 -10.48 -8.00
CA THR A 29 -3.11 -9.86 -8.54
C THR A 29 -2.19 -9.43 -7.39
N GLN A 30 -2.72 -8.71 -6.40
CA GLN A 30 -1.96 -8.29 -5.23
C GLN A 30 -1.28 -9.47 -4.54
N ARG A 31 -2.00 -10.56 -4.30
CA ARG A 31 -1.45 -11.76 -3.66
C ARG A 31 -0.30 -12.37 -4.47
N LEU A 32 -0.49 -12.58 -5.78
CA LEU A 32 0.53 -13.19 -6.63
C LEU A 32 1.80 -12.31 -6.73
N MET A 33 1.63 -11.00 -6.82
CA MET A 33 2.74 -10.06 -6.84
C MET A 33 3.47 -10.01 -5.49
N HIS A 34 2.70 -10.03 -4.37
CA HIS A 34 3.27 -10.13 -3.03
C HIS A 34 4.14 -11.37 -2.88
N ASP A 35 3.58 -12.57 -3.19
CA ASP A 35 4.30 -13.85 -3.06
C ASP A 35 5.60 -13.83 -3.89
N ARG A 36 5.57 -13.22 -5.07
CA ARG A 36 6.75 -13.10 -5.93
C ARG A 36 7.82 -12.19 -5.36
N ILE A 37 7.44 -11.01 -4.86
CA ILE A 37 8.38 -10.06 -4.26
C ILE A 37 8.94 -10.61 -2.95
N GLU A 38 8.10 -11.22 -2.11
CA GLU A 38 8.52 -11.86 -0.85
C GLU A 38 9.61 -12.91 -1.11
N ALA A 39 9.43 -13.77 -2.12
CA ALA A 39 10.43 -14.77 -2.49
C ALA A 39 11.78 -14.14 -2.92
N VAL A 40 11.75 -13.01 -3.62
CA VAL A 40 12.96 -12.28 -4.02
C VAL A 40 13.62 -11.61 -2.82
N PHE A 41 12.86 -10.96 -1.95
CA PHE A 41 13.38 -10.25 -0.78
C PHE A 41 13.87 -11.17 0.34
N ALA A 42 13.39 -12.41 0.40
CA ALA A 42 13.84 -13.40 1.38
C ALA A 42 15.37 -13.61 1.34
N SER A 43 16.00 -13.52 0.15
CA SER A 43 17.45 -13.60 0.00
C SER A 43 18.21 -12.45 0.69
N GLN A 44 17.54 -11.32 0.91
CA GLN A 44 18.07 -10.14 1.60
C GLN A 44 17.64 -10.11 3.08
N GLY A 45 16.91 -11.13 3.52
CA GLY A 45 16.38 -11.21 4.89
C GLY A 45 15.36 -10.13 5.23
N ILE A 46 14.67 -9.55 4.25
CA ILE A 46 13.62 -8.54 4.39
C ILE A 46 12.30 -9.13 3.93
N THR A 47 11.22 -8.89 4.68
CA THR A 47 9.86 -9.19 4.25
C THR A 47 9.29 -8.06 3.39
N PHE A 48 8.31 -8.37 2.55
CA PHE A 48 7.61 -7.34 1.78
C PHE A 48 6.98 -6.25 2.68
N GLN A 49 6.43 -6.65 3.83
CA GLN A 49 5.84 -5.70 4.79
C GLN A 49 6.90 -4.77 5.39
N GLN A 50 8.08 -5.30 5.76
CA GLN A 50 9.19 -4.50 6.23
C GLN A 50 9.65 -3.50 5.17
N TRP A 51 9.76 -3.94 3.90
CA TRP A 51 10.10 -3.05 2.80
C TRP A 51 9.07 -1.96 2.59
N VAL A 52 7.76 -2.26 2.66
CA VAL A 52 6.69 -1.26 2.55
C VAL A 52 6.81 -0.19 3.63
N VAL A 53 7.12 -0.56 4.88
CA VAL A 53 7.38 0.41 5.96
C VAL A 53 8.60 1.28 5.63
N LEU A 54 9.71 0.67 5.23
CA LEU A 54 10.93 1.42 4.87
C LEU A 54 10.66 2.38 3.69
N MET A 55 9.86 1.99 2.70
CA MET A 55 9.48 2.86 1.57
C MET A 55 8.62 4.04 2.02
N ASN A 56 7.64 3.82 2.93
CA ASN A 56 6.83 4.90 3.49
C ASN A 56 7.69 5.93 4.24
N LEU A 57 8.67 5.45 5.01
CA LEU A 57 9.62 6.34 5.69
C LEU A 57 10.54 7.07 4.73
N ARG A 58 11.01 6.42 3.65
CA ARG A 58 11.84 7.05 2.63
C ARG A 58 11.12 8.19 1.91
N ASP A 59 9.88 7.94 1.55
CA ASP A 59 9.05 8.86 0.75
C ASP A 59 8.25 9.84 1.66
N GLU A 60 8.49 9.80 2.97
CA GLU A 60 7.85 10.64 4.00
C GLU A 60 6.31 10.62 3.96
N VAL A 61 5.72 9.51 3.51
CA VAL A 61 4.25 9.33 3.43
C VAL A 61 3.66 9.21 4.83
N ALA A 62 4.31 8.42 5.70
CA ALA A 62 3.94 8.26 7.10
C ALA A 62 5.19 8.01 7.93
N THR A 63 5.45 8.90 8.91
CA THR A 63 6.67 8.90 9.73
C THR A 63 6.40 8.56 11.20
N THR A 64 5.19 8.18 11.57
CA THR A 64 4.83 7.74 12.93
C THR A 64 4.18 6.36 12.90
N THR A 65 4.23 5.64 14.02
CA THR A 65 3.54 4.33 14.12
C THR A 65 2.05 4.45 13.82
N ALA A 66 1.39 5.49 14.33
CA ALA A 66 -0.03 5.73 14.08
C ALA A 66 -0.29 6.05 12.59
N GLY A 67 0.54 6.89 11.98
CA GLY A 67 0.46 7.20 10.54
C GLY A 67 0.63 5.96 9.67
N LEU A 68 1.62 5.09 10.00
CA LEU A 68 1.83 3.83 9.28
C LEU A 68 0.65 2.85 9.45
N CYS A 69 0.05 2.77 10.65
CA CYS A 69 -1.15 1.96 10.86
C CYS A 69 -2.31 2.45 9.99
N GLN A 70 -2.52 3.75 9.92
CA GLN A 70 -3.58 4.36 9.12
C GLN A 70 -3.34 4.16 7.62
N GLU A 71 -2.13 4.48 7.12
CA GLU A 71 -1.77 4.38 5.71
C GLU A 71 -1.86 2.94 5.20
N LEU A 72 -1.29 1.99 5.97
CA LEU A 72 -1.20 0.60 5.57
C LEU A 72 -2.39 -0.26 6.04
N ARG A 73 -3.35 0.34 6.74
CA ARG A 73 -4.51 -0.33 7.36
C ARG A 73 -4.11 -1.58 8.16
N HIS A 74 -3.06 -1.42 8.95
CA HIS A 74 -2.49 -2.47 9.77
C HIS A 74 -2.93 -2.37 11.23
N ASP A 75 -3.05 -3.53 11.90
CA ASP A 75 -3.20 -3.61 13.35
C ASP A 75 -2.00 -2.98 14.07
N SER A 76 -2.27 -2.20 15.14
CA SER A 76 -1.24 -1.44 15.85
C SER A 76 -0.20 -2.34 16.53
N GLY A 77 -0.61 -3.49 17.05
CA GLY A 77 0.31 -4.44 17.68
C GLY A 77 1.23 -5.12 16.66
N ALA A 78 0.69 -5.46 15.47
CA ALA A 78 1.49 -6.02 14.39
C ALA A 78 2.47 -4.98 13.83
N MET A 79 2.02 -3.73 13.66
CA MET A 79 2.87 -2.63 13.20
C MET A 79 3.99 -2.34 14.20
N THR A 80 3.69 -2.30 15.50
CA THR A 80 4.71 -2.07 16.53
C THR A 80 5.80 -3.14 16.48
N ARG A 81 5.43 -4.43 16.41
CA ARG A 81 6.41 -5.53 16.28
C ARG A 81 7.27 -5.41 15.03
N LEU A 82 6.69 -4.99 13.92
CA LEU A 82 7.40 -4.82 12.67
C LEU A 82 8.41 -3.66 12.75
N ILE A 83 8.02 -2.55 13.37
CA ILE A 83 8.89 -1.41 13.65
C ILE A 83 10.02 -1.81 14.62
N ASP A 84 9.71 -2.56 15.70
CA ASP A 84 10.71 -3.04 16.65
C ASP A 84 11.77 -3.91 15.95
N GLN A 85 11.37 -4.83 15.09
CA GLN A 85 12.29 -5.66 14.30
C GLN A 85 13.21 -4.83 13.39
N LEU A 86 12.67 -3.77 12.77
CA LEU A 86 13.46 -2.89 11.91
C LEU A 86 14.43 -2.01 12.72
N ASP A 87 14.03 -1.56 13.91
CA ASP A 87 14.84 -0.80 14.85
C ASP A 87 15.99 -1.67 15.41
N GLU A 88 15.69 -2.88 15.88
CA GLU A 88 16.69 -3.86 16.37
C GLU A 88 17.73 -4.18 15.29
N ARG A 89 17.36 -4.18 14.02
CA ARG A 89 18.27 -4.38 12.89
C ARG A 89 19.01 -3.10 12.48
N GLY A 90 18.72 -1.98 13.13
CA GLY A 90 19.35 -0.70 12.87
C GLY A 90 18.98 -0.07 11.53
N PHE A 91 17.82 -0.42 10.95
CA PHE A 91 17.34 0.17 9.69
C PHE A 91 16.54 1.45 9.89
N ILE A 92 15.91 1.58 11.06
CA ILE A 92 15.19 2.79 11.45
C ILE A 92 15.72 3.33 12.76
N GLY A 93 15.50 4.60 13.00
CA GLY A 93 15.73 5.29 14.24
C GLY A 93 14.45 5.93 14.76
N ARG A 94 14.40 6.20 16.07
CA ARG A 94 13.27 6.83 16.74
C ARG A 94 13.69 8.19 17.27
N ARG A 95 12.98 9.23 16.92
CA ARG A 95 13.22 10.59 17.37
C ARG A 95 11.94 11.16 18.00
N ARG A 96 12.03 11.62 19.25
CA ARG A 96 10.91 12.32 19.89
C ARG A 96 10.79 13.72 19.31
N GLN A 97 9.56 14.15 19.01
CA GLN A 97 9.30 15.49 18.54
C GLN A 97 9.55 16.51 19.67
N GLU A 98 10.15 17.64 19.34
CA GLU A 98 10.40 18.71 20.31
C GLU A 98 9.09 19.38 20.75
N ALA A 99 8.13 19.51 19.84
CA ALA A 99 6.84 20.15 20.10
C ALA A 99 5.90 19.29 20.98
N ASP A 100 5.92 17.95 20.80
CA ASP A 100 5.17 17.01 21.63
C ASP A 100 5.97 15.71 21.80
N ARG A 101 6.59 15.55 22.97
CA ARG A 101 7.41 14.38 23.32
C ARG A 101 6.65 13.04 23.35
N ARG A 102 5.32 13.06 23.28
CA ARG A 102 4.49 11.87 23.16
C ARG A 102 4.53 11.29 21.76
N ILE A 103 4.83 12.12 20.77
CA ILE A 103 4.94 11.71 19.37
C ILE A 103 6.39 11.29 19.11
N VAL A 104 6.54 10.09 18.56
CA VAL A 104 7.81 9.52 18.15
C VAL A 104 7.82 9.44 16.63
N ASP A 105 8.71 10.21 16.02
CA ASP A 105 9.02 10.08 14.60
C ASP A 105 9.94 8.89 14.36
N LEU A 106 9.70 8.22 13.28
CA LEU A 106 10.52 7.15 12.73
C LEU A 106 11.26 7.68 11.51
N GLU A 107 12.54 7.39 11.43
CA GLU A 107 13.36 7.81 10.30
C GLU A 107 14.29 6.68 9.83
N LEU A 108 14.63 6.69 8.55
CA LEU A 108 15.62 5.74 8.04
C LEU A 108 17.03 6.11 8.54
N THR A 109 17.74 5.13 9.08
CA THR A 109 19.18 5.24 9.31
C THR A 109 19.95 5.19 7.97
N SER A 110 21.26 5.40 8.02
CA SER A 110 22.12 5.18 6.85
C SER A 110 22.07 3.73 6.36
N SER A 111 21.95 2.76 7.28
CA SER A 111 21.79 1.34 6.95
C SER A 111 20.43 1.05 6.32
N GLY A 112 19.36 1.67 6.85
CA GLY A 112 18.01 1.55 6.28
C GLY A 112 17.94 2.11 4.85
N ARG A 113 18.55 3.27 4.59
CA ARG A 113 18.64 3.83 3.22
C ARG A 113 19.37 2.89 2.26
N LYS A 114 20.52 2.36 2.66
CA LYS A 114 21.27 1.38 1.85
C LYS A 114 20.44 0.12 1.57
N MET A 115 19.70 -0.37 2.57
CA MET A 115 18.82 -1.53 2.40
C MET A 115 17.74 -1.21 1.36
N VAL A 116 17.04 -0.09 1.47
CA VAL A 116 16.04 0.34 0.49
C VAL A 116 16.64 0.42 -0.91
N ASP A 117 17.81 1.08 -1.05
CA ASP A 117 18.47 1.26 -2.33
C ASP A 117 18.87 -0.08 -2.98
N SER A 118 19.21 -1.09 -2.18
CA SER A 118 19.54 -2.45 -2.66
C SER A 118 18.30 -3.24 -3.09
N LEU A 119 17.13 -2.98 -2.49
CA LEU A 119 15.89 -3.71 -2.78
C LEU A 119 15.14 -3.14 -3.99
N ILE A 120 15.27 -1.83 -4.27
CA ILE A 120 14.58 -1.18 -5.40
C ILE A 120 14.86 -1.85 -6.74
N PRO A 121 16.13 -2.16 -7.13
CA PRO A 121 16.39 -2.85 -8.38
C PRO A 121 15.70 -4.22 -8.47
N LEU A 122 15.67 -4.98 -7.37
CA LEU A 122 15.02 -6.28 -7.30
C LEU A 122 13.50 -6.18 -7.46
N ALA A 123 12.89 -5.17 -6.81
CA ALA A 123 11.46 -4.87 -6.97
C ALA A 123 11.16 -4.46 -8.42
N VAL A 124 11.95 -3.59 -9.01
CA VAL A 124 11.80 -3.12 -10.40
C VAL A 124 11.89 -4.29 -11.38
N GLU A 125 12.88 -5.17 -11.23
CA GLU A 125 13.02 -6.35 -12.08
C GLU A 125 11.80 -7.27 -11.96
N THR A 126 11.36 -7.53 -10.73
CA THR A 126 10.18 -8.37 -10.45
C THR A 126 8.91 -7.79 -11.08
N LEU A 127 8.68 -6.48 -10.93
CA LEU A 127 7.52 -5.79 -11.48
C LEU A 127 7.58 -5.76 -13.01
N ASN A 128 8.74 -5.49 -13.61
CA ASN A 128 8.91 -5.53 -15.06
C ASN A 128 8.69 -6.94 -15.61
N GLY A 129 9.15 -7.97 -14.91
CA GLY A 129 8.88 -9.37 -15.27
C GLY A 129 7.38 -9.68 -15.27
N ALA A 130 6.65 -9.23 -14.26
CA ALA A 130 5.20 -9.42 -14.18
C ALA A 130 4.42 -8.65 -15.26
N LEU A 131 4.99 -7.55 -15.74
CA LEU A 131 4.40 -6.69 -16.78
C LEU A 131 5.00 -6.96 -18.18
N SER A 132 5.78 -8.02 -18.34
CA SER A 132 6.29 -8.41 -19.65
C SER A 132 5.12 -8.72 -20.59
N GLY A 133 5.14 -8.15 -21.78
CA GLY A 133 4.03 -8.24 -22.75
C GLY A 133 3.03 -7.10 -22.70
N PHE A 134 3.13 -6.21 -21.72
CA PHE A 134 2.34 -4.98 -21.68
C PHE A 134 3.10 -3.82 -22.32
N THR A 135 2.41 -2.99 -23.07
CA THR A 135 2.95 -1.71 -23.53
C THR A 135 2.99 -0.68 -22.39
N LYS A 136 3.86 0.32 -22.51
CA LYS A 136 3.88 1.44 -21.53
C LYS A 136 2.53 2.13 -21.38
N ALA A 137 1.78 2.26 -22.48
CA ALA A 137 0.46 2.89 -22.50
C ALA A 137 -0.56 2.08 -21.70
N GLU A 138 -0.58 0.74 -21.84
CA GLU A 138 -1.44 -0.15 -21.06
C GLU A 138 -1.13 -0.09 -19.56
N VAL A 139 0.16 -0.10 -19.20
CA VAL A 139 0.58 0.05 -17.80
C VAL A 139 0.13 1.39 -17.22
N GLN A 140 0.32 2.48 -17.93
CA GLN A 140 -0.13 3.81 -17.51
C GLN A 140 -1.65 3.89 -17.37
N GLN A 141 -2.39 3.32 -18.31
CA GLN A 141 -3.85 3.26 -18.26
C GLN A 141 -4.32 2.46 -17.02
N MET A 142 -3.74 1.28 -16.78
CA MET A 142 -4.05 0.45 -15.61
C MET A 142 -3.77 1.20 -14.31
N GLN A 143 -2.62 1.86 -14.18
CA GLN A 143 -2.29 2.69 -13.03
C GLN A 143 -3.31 3.82 -12.82
N GLY A 144 -3.74 4.49 -13.89
CA GLY A 144 -4.75 5.54 -13.85
C GLY A 144 -6.11 5.02 -13.36
N LEU A 145 -6.54 3.85 -13.85
CA LEU A 145 -7.79 3.21 -13.44
C LEU A 145 -7.75 2.77 -11.97
N LEU A 146 -6.65 2.17 -11.52
CA LEU A 146 -6.47 1.78 -10.12
C LEU A 146 -6.51 2.99 -9.18
N ARG A 147 -5.80 4.09 -9.50
CA ARG A 147 -5.86 5.34 -8.71
C ARG A 147 -7.29 5.89 -8.62
N LYS A 148 -8.05 5.84 -9.72
CA LYS A 148 -9.44 6.29 -9.75
C LYS A 148 -10.33 5.45 -8.83
N ILE A 149 -10.13 4.13 -8.80
CA ILE A 149 -10.85 3.22 -7.89
C ILE A 149 -10.47 3.53 -6.43
N ILE A 150 -9.17 3.67 -6.14
CA ILE A 150 -8.67 3.98 -4.79
C ILE A 150 -9.29 5.28 -4.26
N ALA A 151 -9.28 6.34 -5.06
CA ALA A 151 -9.87 7.62 -4.68
C ALA A 151 -11.37 7.48 -4.38
N ARG A 152 -12.12 6.83 -5.30
CA ARG A 152 -13.57 6.68 -5.13
C ARG A 152 -13.96 5.83 -3.92
N VAL A 153 -13.25 4.72 -3.68
CA VAL A 153 -13.49 3.87 -2.50
C VAL A 153 -13.10 4.61 -1.21
N GLY A 154 -12.04 5.43 -1.24
CA GLY A 154 -11.66 6.29 -0.12
C GLY A 154 -12.78 7.28 0.27
N GLU A 155 -13.37 7.97 -0.73
CA GLU A 155 -14.52 8.86 -0.51
C GLU A 155 -15.71 8.11 0.12
N LEU A 156 -16.07 6.94 -0.43
CA LEU A 156 -17.19 6.13 0.08
C LEU A 156 -16.98 5.67 1.53
N ASN A 157 -15.75 5.31 1.89
CA ASN A 157 -15.43 4.91 3.25
C ASN A 157 -15.53 6.10 4.23
N ALA A 158 -15.03 7.27 3.84
CA ALA A 158 -15.13 8.48 4.65
C ALA A 158 -16.59 8.92 4.85
N GLU A 159 -17.42 8.82 3.80
CA GLU A 159 -18.87 9.07 3.88
C GLU A 159 -19.56 8.11 4.88
N ALA A 160 -19.18 6.82 4.84
CA ALA A 160 -19.75 5.80 5.73
C ALA A 160 -19.33 6.00 7.20
N GLU A 161 -18.07 6.35 7.45
CA GLU A 161 -17.56 6.67 8.79
C GLU A 161 -18.29 7.87 9.38
N SER A 162 -18.43 8.96 8.62
CA SER A 162 -19.15 10.17 9.04
C SER A 162 -20.64 9.92 9.32
N ALA A 163 -21.27 9.03 8.55
CA ALA A 163 -22.67 8.64 8.78
C ALA A 163 -22.83 7.80 10.07
N SER A 164 -21.86 6.92 10.34
CA SER A 164 -21.85 6.06 11.54
C SER A 164 -21.67 6.88 12.83
N GLU A 165 -20.76 7.87 12.80
CA GLU A 165 -20.55 8.78 13.94
C GLU A 165 -21.81 9.60 14.27
N LYS A 166 -22.51 10.09 13.23
CA LYS A 166 -23.77 10.84 13.42
C LYS A 166 -24.94 10.00 13.94
N ALA A 167 -24.90 8.68 13.71
CA ALA A 167 -25.92 7.77 14.19
C ALA A 167 -25.72 7.35 15.67
N GLN A 168 -24.52 7.56 16.22
CA GLN A 168 -24.14 7.23 17.60
C GLN A 168 -24.17 8.45 18.54
N ALA A 169 -24.34 9.65 18.01
CA ALA A 169 -24.45 10.92 18.76
C ALA A 169 -25.90 11.31 18.99
#